data_2e9655cee649eb30d6b5508b89d31a5b
#
_entry.id   2e9655cee649eb30d6b5508b89d31a5b
#
_cell.length_a   1.000
_cell.length_b   1.000
_cell.length_c   1.000
_cell.angle_alpha   90.00
_cell.angle_beta   90.00
_cell.angle_gamma   90.00
#
_symmetry.space_group_name_H-M   'P 1'
#
loop_
_entity.id
_entity.type
_entity.pdbx_description
1 polymer ?
#
loop_
_entity_poly.entity_id
_entity_poly.type
_entity_poly.pdbx_seq_one_letter_code
_entity_poly.pdbx_strand_id
1 'polypeptide(L)'
;MFVEIHMIQNFAPSNLNRDDTGAPKDCIFGGVRRARISSQCLKRSIREDFKRKASQTKDVTLFKEAELAFRTKALVKEIVGGLVKDGKDPEEARNAVAILLRGAGLGVKETKAGTGNLKEFKTEYLLFLGKSAIQKFVELCSEHWDLLTGEAASDQGEKEVDRKKRKKISQSMIPKEIRDKVIEILDGSKAADLALFGRMLADLPDRNIDAASQVAHAISTHKVAMEFDFYTAVDDLQPKEETGAGMMGTVEFNSACFYRYANIDTEQLLENLGNDWDLAARTVKAFLHASKDAIPTGKQNSFAALNPPAFILAVVRNEGFPVNLANAFERPVAVGRQTGLVAPSIEALDRHWAEYQKVYGDSGIKFLAASRIGSEPELKGLRETKGFVECSFPELVKNVMEAVEFPKGV
;
A
#
# COMPACT_ATOMS: atom_id res chain seq x y z
N MET A 1 -8.02 15.26 -12.33
CA MET A 1 -7.64 16.16 -11.21
C MET A 1 -6.70 15.43 -10.28
N PHE A 2 -5.67 16.11 -9.72
CA PHE A 2 -4.70 15.50 -8.80
C PHE A 2 -4.80 16.07 -7.40
N VAL A 3 -4.67 15.20 -6.39
CA VAL A 3 -4.48 15.57 -4.98
C VAL A 3 -3.08 15.15 -4.57
N GLU A 4 -2.23 16.13 -4.27
CA GLU A 4 -0.83 15.92 -3.88
C GLU A 4 -0.67 16.13 -2.38
N ILE A 5 0.18 15.34 -1.74
CA ILE A 5 0.55 15.53 -0.33
C ILE A 5 2.08 15.44 -0.19
N HIS A 6 2.66 16.47 0.40
CA HIS A 6 4.07 16.58 0.72
C HIS A 6 4.23 16.66 2.23
N MET A 7 5.19 15.94 2.78
CA MET A 7 5.38 15.94 4.24
C MET A 7 6.86 15.98 4.59
N ILE A 8 7.17 16.75 5.64
CA ILE A 8 8.47 16.68 6.34
C ILE A 8 8.21 15.97 7.66
N GLN A 9 8.86 14.81 7.84
CA GLN A 9 8.69 13.96 9.01
C GLN A 9 10.05 13.55 9.57
N ASN A 10 10.34 13.99 10.78
CA ASN A 10 11.57 13.63 11.46
C ASN A 10 11.34 12.43 12.37
N PHE A 11 12.14 11.38 12.20
CA PHE A 11 12.11 10.22 13.06
C PHE A 11 13.28 10.20 14.03
N ALA A 12 12.99 9.88 15.28
CA ALA A 12 13.97 9.47 16.26
C ALA A 12 14.76 8.25 15.76
N PRO A 13 15.86 7.85 16.43
CA PRO A 13 16.59 6.63 16.08
C PRO A 13 15.67 5.46 15.76
N SER A 14 15.85 4.82 14.61
CA SER A 14 14.90 3.83 14.12
C SER A 14 15.47 2.96 13.01
N ASN A 15 14.83 1.82 12.77
CA ASN A 15 15.08 0.95 11.62
C ASN A 15 13.75 0.58 10.95
N LEU A 16 13.10 1.58 10.36
CA LEU A 16 11.72 1.50 9.84
C LEU A 16 11.57 0.58 8.64
N ASN A 17 12.57 0.54 7.75
CA ASN A 17 12.53 -0.24 6.52
C ASN A 17 13.91 -0.84 6.20
N ARG A 18 14.01 -2.14 6.33
CA ARG A 18 15.26 -2.90 6.24
C ARG A 18 15.48 -3.48 4.85
N ASP A 19 16.74 -3.68 4.51
CA ASP A 19 17.17 -4.56 3.43
C ASP A 19 17.18 -6.04 3.88
N ASP A 20 17.76 -6.92 3.08
CA ASP A 20 17.88 -8.35 3.32
C ASP A 20 18.94 -8.69 4.37
N THR A 21 19.88 -7.79 4.66
CA THR A 21 20.87 -7.93 5.75
C THR A 21 20.32 -7.47 7.10
N GLY A 22 19.17 -6.79 7.12
CA GLY A 22 18.57 -6.22 8.32
C GLY A 22 18.96 -4.77 8.61
N ALA A 23 19.81 -4.17 7.76
CA ALA A 23 20.20 -2.77 7.83
C ALA A 23 19.09 -1.81 7.34
N PRO A 24 19.02 -0.57 7.83
CA PRO A 24 18.12 0.43 7.26
C PRO A 24 18.41 0.69 5.79
N LYS A 25 17.37 0.70 4.95
CA LYS A 25 17.53 1.01 3.53
C LYS A 25 18.03 2.41 3.31
N ASP A 26 18.92 2.55 2.33
CA ASP A 26 19.47 3.82 1.89
C ASP A 26 19.48 3.96 0.37
N CYS A 27 19.96 5.09 -0.12
CA CYS A 27 20.25 5.38 -1.52
C CYS A 27 21.24 6.55 -1.62
N ILE A 28 21.79 6.76 -2.81
CA ILE A 28 22.55 7.96 -3.14
C ILE A 28 21.59 8.96 -3.83
N PHE A 29 21.54 10.20 -3.33
CA PHE A 29 20.82 11.29 -3.95
C PHE A 29 21.58 12.61 -3.70
N GLY A 30 21.78 13.42 -4.75
CA GLY A 30 22.62 14.61 -4.67
C GLY A 30 24.06 14.31 -4.28
N GLY A 31 24.60 13.17 -4.70
CA GLY A 31 25.99 12.73 -4.44
C GLY A 31 26.27 12.23 -3.01
N VAL A 32 25.28 12.16 -2.12
CA VAL A 32 25.47 11.72 -0.72
C VAL A 32 24.50 10.63 -0.33
N ARG A 33 24.86 9.86 0.69
CA ARG A 33 24.01 8.80 1.27
C ARG A 33 22.82 9.39 1.98
N ARG A 34 21.62 8.87 1.67
CA ARG A 34 20.33 9.24 2.25
C ARG A 34 19.67 8.04 2.88
N ALA A 35 19.04 8.21 4.02
CA ALA A 35 18.08 7.22 4.51
C ALA A 35 16.88 7.14 3.55
N ARG A 36 16.32 5.93 3.37
CA ARG A 36 15.23 5.69 2.43
C ARG A 36 14.17 4.77 3.02
N ILE A 37 12.92 5.15 2.89
CA ILE A 37 11.77 4.27 3.12
C ILE A 37 11.15 3.96 1.75
N SER A 38 11.05 2.69 1.39
CA SER A 38 10.54 2.31 0.08
C SER A 38 9.04 2.61 -0.09
N SER A 39 8.64 2.92 -1.31
CA SER A 39 7.22 3.09 -1.69
C SER A 39 6.36 1.91 -1.23
N GLN A 40 6.85 0.68 -1.43
CA GLN A 40 6.14 -0.54 -1.03
C GLN A 40 5.91 -0.61 0.48
N CYS A 41 6.90 -0.18 1.27
CA CYS A 41 6.79 -0.13 2.73
C CYS A 41 5.72 0.88 3.15
N LEU A 42 5.73 2.09 2.57
CA LEU A 42 4.73 3.13 2.85
C LEU A 42 3.33 2.70 2.42
N LYS A 43 3.17 2.17 1.19
CA LYS A 43 1.89 1.65 0.70
C LYS A 43 1.33 0.53 1.58
N ARG A 44 2.20 -0.36 2.07
CA ARG A 44 1.79 -1.40 3.03
C ARG A 44 1.28 -0.78 4.33
N SER A 45 2.02 0.19 4.90
CA SER A 45 1.63 0.85 6.15
C SER A 45 0.28 1.58 6.01
N ILE A 46 0.03 2.25 4.88
CA ILE A 46 -1.25 2.89 4.56
C ILE A 46 -2.39 1.84 4.50
N ARG A 47 -2.16 0.72 3.83
CA ARG A 47 -3.16 -0.37 3.75
C ARG A 47 -3.47 -0.98 5.11
N GLU A 48 -2.48 -1.18 5.95
CA GLU A 48 -2.70 -1.69 7.32
C GLU A 48 -3.46 -0.66 8.18
N ASP A 49 -3.22 0.63 7.98
CA ASP A 49 -3.99 1.70 8.64
C ASP A 49 -5.47 1.69 8.19
N PHE A 50 -5.74 1.51 6.89
CA PHE A 50 -7.10 1.33 6.38
C PHE A 50 -7.83 0.18 7.07
N LYS A 51 -7.20 -0.99 7.15
CA LYS A 51 -7.77 -2.16 7.82
C LYS A 51 -8.02 -1.93 9.30
N ARG A 52 -7.05 -1.32 9.98
CA ARG A 52 -7.17 -0.97 11.40
C ARG A 52 -8.36 -0.05 11.65
N LYS A 53 -8.50 1.00 10.85
CA LYS A 53 -9.60 1.97 10.95
C LYS A 53 -10.96 1.34 10.60
N ALA A 54 -11.02 0.46 9.62
CA ALA A 54 -12.24 -0.27 9.28
C ALA A 54 -12.70 -1.24 10.39
N SER A 55 -11.75 -1.81 11.17
CA SER A 55 -12.06 -2.77 12.24
C SER A 55 -12.32 -2.14 13.61
N GLN A 56 -11.76 -0.95 13.90
CA GLN A 56 -11.76 -0.36 15.25
C GLN A 56 -12.83 0.71 15.48
N THR A 57 -13.35 1.33 14.43
CA THR A 57 -14.32 2.42 14.57
C THR A 57 -15.73 1.93 14.39
N LYS A 58 -16.54 2.06 15.46
CA LYS A 58 -18.01 2.03 15.36
C LYS A 58 -18.55 3.22 14.52
N ASP A 59 -17.71 4.21 14.28
CA ASP A 59 -17.96 5.29 13.32
C ASP A 59 -17.63 4.77 11.90
N VAL A 60 -18.66 4.40 11.21
CA VAL A 60 -18.74 3.83 9.85
C VAL A 60 -18.19 4.77 8.75
N THR A 61 -17.31 5.72 9.08
CA THR A 61 -17.13 6.90 8.25
C THR A 61 -16.07 6.79 7.15
N LEU A 62 -15.20 5.76 7.15
CA LEU A 62 -14.20 5.65 6.09
C LEU A 62 -14.41 4.42 5.20
N PHE A 63 -14.38 3.21 5.75
CA PHE A 63 -14.54 1.99 4.98
C PHE A 63 -15.37 0.93 5.69
N LYS A 64 -16.22 0.21 4.92
CA LYS A 64 -16.71 -1.11 5.31
C LYS A 64 -15.61 -2.15 5.06
N GLU A 65 -15.59 -3.23 5.79
CA GLU A 65 -14.59 -4.30 5.61
C GLU A 65 -14.60 -4.88 4.20
N ALA A 66 -15.78 -4.94 3.57
CA ALA A 66 -15.98 -5.40 2.21
C ALA A 66 -15.38 -4.48 1.13
N GLU A 67 -15.14 -3.21 1.46
CA GLU A 67 -14.57 -2.20 0.57
C GLU A 67 -13.02 -2.20 0.55
N LEU A 68 -12.39 -3.17 1.24
CA LEU A 68 -10.94 -3.35 1.27
C LEU A 68 -10.54 -4.67 0.63
N ALA A 69 -9.33 -4.68 0.08
CA ALA A 69 -8.75 -5.85 -0.56
C ALA A 69 -7.78 -6.59 0.36
N PHE A 70 -7.53 -7.85 0.02
CA PHE A 70 -6.52 -8.69 0.66
C PHE A 70 -5.57 -9.29 -0.38
N ARG A 71 -4.36 -9.61 0.05
CA ARG A 71 -3.37 -10.30 -0.79
C ARG A 71 -3.18 -11.73 -0.29
N THR A 72 -3.39 -12.72 -1.18
CA THR A 72 -3.30 -14.12 -0.80
C THR A 72 -2.82 -15.02 -1.94
N LYS A 73 -2.16 -16.11 -1.58
CA LYS A 73 -2.00 -17.30 -2.42
C LYS A 73 -2.98 -18.41 -1.99
N ALA A 74 -3.67 -18.24 -0.87
CA ALA A 74 -4.56 -19.21 -0.26
C ALA A 74 -6.03 -19.05 -0.73
N LEU A 75 -6.27 -18.44 -1.90
CA LEU A 75 -7.62 -18.18 -2.39
C LEU A 75 -8.47 -19.46 -2.42
N VAL A 76 -7.89 -20.60 -2.88
CA VAL A 76 -8.57 -21.90 -2.90
C VAL A 76 -9.06 -22.28 -1.50
N LYS A 77 -8.21 -22.14 -0.48
CA LYS A 77 -8.55 -22.47 0.91
C LYS A 77 -9.72 -21.62 1.44
N GLU A 78 -9.75 -20.34 1.11
CA GLU A 78 -10.82 -19.41 1.55
C GLU A 78 -12.16 -19.77 0.90
N ILE A 79 -12.17 -20.07 -0.41
CA ILE A 79 -13.38 -20.48 -1.13
C ILE A 79 -13.87 -21.84 -0.62
N VAL A 80 -12.96 -22.80 -0.46
CA VAL A 80 -13.29 -24.15 0.11
C VAL A 80 -13.89 -24.01 1.50
N GLY A 81 -13.33 -23.12 2.34
CA GLY A 81 -13.89 -22.84 3.67
C GLY A 81 -15.33 -22.35 3.64
N GLY A 82 -15.72 -21.57 2.62
CA GLY A 82 -17.10 -21.17 2.38
C GLY A 82 -17.98 -22.36 1.97
N LEU A 83 -17.56 -23.12 0.97
CA LEU A 83 -18.30 -24.29 0.46
C LEU A 83 -18.52 -25.37 1.52
N VAL A 84 -17.53 -25.60 2.38
CA VAL A 84 -17.65 -26.56 3.51
C VAL A 84 -18.68 -26.08 4.54
N LYS A 85 -18.78 -24.78 4.81
CA LYS A 85 -19.85 -24.21 5.65
C LYS A 85 -21.22 -24.42 5.05
N ASP A 86 -21.32 -24.44 3.71
CA ASP A 86 -22.54 -24.73 2.96
C ASP A 86 -22.80 -26.24 2.79
N GLY A 87 -22.04 -27.11 3.52
CA GLY A 87 -22.24 -28.54 3.59
C GLY A 87 -21.61 -29.38 2.47
N LYS A 88 -20.71 -28.79 1.67
CA LYS A 88 -20.00 -29.52 0.61
C LYS A 88 -18.80 -30.31 1.18
N ASP A 89 -18.51 -31.47 0.56
CA ASP A 89 -17.34 -32.26 0.92
C ASP A 89 -16.02 -31.48 0.72
N PRO A 90 -15.09 -31.53 1.68
CA PRO A 90 -13.85 -30.75 1.59
C PRO A 90 -12.90 -31.15 0.47
N GLU A 91 -12.91 -32.43 0.04
CA GLU A 91 -12.03 -32.91 -1.03
C GLU A 91 -12.61 -32.57 -2.40
N GLU A 92 -13.90 -32.76 -2.59
CA GLU A 92 -14.63 -32.35 -3.79
C GLU A 92 -14.56 -30.83 -3.96
N ALA A 93 -14.76 -30.07 -2.89
CA ALA A 93 -14.67 -28.59 -2.93
C ALA A 93 -13.28 -28.11 -3.36
N ARG A 94 -12.21 -28.74 -2.88
CA ARG A 94 -10.84 -28.39 -3.31
C ARG A 94 -10.63 -28.59 -4.79
N ASN A 95 -11.09 -29.74 -5.31
CA ASN A 95 -10.95 -30.08 -6.72
C ASN A 95 -11.80 -29.15 -7.60
N ALA A 96 -13.07 -28.94 -7.24
CA ALA A 96 -13.99 -28.03 -7.95
C ALA A 96 -13.44 -26.61 -8.06
N VAL A 97 -12.94 -26.03 -6.96
CA VAL A 97 -12.33 -24.69 -6.95
C VAL A 97 -11.05 -24.66 -7.80
N ALA A 98 -10.22 -25.69 -7.74
CA ALA A 98 -9.00 -25.75 -8.56
C ALA A 98 -9.33 -25.81 -10.06
N ILE A 99 -10.37 -26.57 -10.46
CA ILE A 99 -10.86 -26.65 -11.83
C ILE A 99 -11.40 -25.29 -12.29
N LEU A 100 -12.25 -24.64 -11.48
CA LEU A 100 -12.81 -23.34 -11.77
C LEU A 100 -11.73 -22.30 -12.05
N LEU A 101 -10.75 -22.16 -11.15
CA LEU A 101 -9.69 -21.16 -11.27
C LEU A 101 -8.73 -21.45 -12.43
N ARG A 102 -8.35 -22.73 -12.63
CA ARG A 102 -7.52 -23.15 -13.77
C ARG A 102 -8.23 -22.92 -15.10
N GLY A 103 -9.52 -23.27 -15.16
CA GLY A 103 -10.36 -23.04 -16.35
C GLY A 103 -10.50 -21.57 -16.72
N ALA A 104 -10.45 -20.67 -15.75
CA ALA A 104 -10.42 -19.23 -15.98
C ALA A 104 -9.01 -18.70 -16.34
N GLY A 105 -7.98 -19.56 -16.36
CA GLY A 105 -6.62 -19.20 -16.75
C GLY A 105 -5.70 -18.79 -15.61
N LEU A 106 -6.14 -18.94 -14.34
CA LEU A 106 -5.29 -18.72 -13.18
C LEU A 106 -4.40 -19.93 -12.91
N GLY A 107 -3.13 -19.69 -12.66
CA GLY A 107 -2.18 -20.73 -12.26
C GLY A 107 -2.45 -21.20 -10.83
N VAL A 108 -2.83 -22.48 -10.69
CA VAL A 108 -3.04 -23.14 -9.38
C VAL A 108 -2.14 -24.35 -9.27
N LYS A 109 -1.27 -24.36 -8.25
CA LYS A 109 -0.34 -25.47 -7.95
C LYS A 109 -0.80 -26.27 -6.76
N GLU A 110 -0.61 -27.58 -6.86
CA GLU A 110 -0.72 -28.48 -5.73
C GLU A 110 0.55 -28.37 -4.86
N THR A 111 0.38 -28.24 -3.57
CA THR A 111 1.45 -28.21 -2.58
C THR A 111 1.14 -29.21 -1.48
N LYS A 112 2.18 -29.86 -0.93
CA LYS A 112 2.00 -30.73 0.24
C LYS A 112 1.77 -29.87 1.48
N ALA A 113 0.70 -30.12 2.21
CA ALA A 113 0.41 -29.44 3.47
C ALA A 113 1.18 -30.11 4.61
N GLY A 114 2.19 -29.44 5.16
CA GLY A 114 2.88 -29.81 6.40
C GLY A 114 3.31 -31.28 6.52
N THR A 115 3.11 -31.88 7.70
CA THR A 115 3.46 -33.27 8.04
C THR A 115 2.39 -34.32 7.64
N GLY A 116 1.35 -33.93 6.87
CA GLY A 116 0.25 -34.80 6.43
C GLY A 116 0.18 -34.99 4.92
N ASN A 117 -0.41 -36.10 4.48
CA ASN A 117 -0.67 -36.41 3.05
C ASN A 117 -1.79 -35.56 2.41
N LEU A 118 -2.25 -34.50 3.07
CA LEU A 118 -3.30 -33.62 2.56
C LEU A 118 -2.77 -32.73 1.44
N LYS A 119 -3.38 -32.81 0.28
CA LYS A 119 -3.13 -31.93 -0.86
C LYS A 119 -3.69 -30.53 -0.57
N GLU A 120 -2.86 -29.51 -0.68
CA GLU A 120 -3.25 -28.10 -0.59
C GLU A 120 -3.04 -27.43 -1.95
N PHE A 121 -4.04 -26.71 -2.43
CA PHE A 121 -3.92 -25.93 -3.66
C PHE A 121 -3.66 -24.45 -3.34
N LYS A 122 -2.64 -23.87 -4.00
CA LYS A 122 -2.30 -22.44 -3.90
C LYS A 122 -2.20 -21.83 -5.29
N THR A 123 -2.56 -20.55 -5.39
CA THR A 123 -2.30 -19.80 -6.62
C THR A 123 -0.79 -19.63 -6.83
N GLU A 124 -0.33 -19.66 -8.08
CA GLU A 124 1.09 -19.48 -8.42
C GLU A 124 1.59 -18.10 -7.97
N TYR A 125 0.77 -17.09 -8.20
CA TYR A 125 1.05 -15.71 -7.85
C TYR A 125 0.19 -15.24 -6.68
N LEU A 126 0.67 -14.17 -6.03
CA LEU A 126 -0.06 -13.48 -4.97
C LEU A 126 -1.18 -12.67 -5.61
N LEU A 127 -2.42 -13.08 -5.40
CA LEU A 127 -3.59 -12.35 -5.89
C LEU A 127 -3.97 -11.21 -4.95
N PHE A 128 -4.41 -10.09 -5.51
CA PHE A 128 -4.92 -8.95 -4.78
C PHE A 128 -6.38 -8.72 -5.17
N LEU A 129 -7.30 -9.02 -4.25
CA LEU A 129 -8.75 -9.12 -4.48
C LEU A 129 -9.53 -8.45 -3.37
N GLY A 130 -10.69 -7.89 -3.69
CA GLY A 130 -11.65 -7.42 -2.70
C GLY A 130 -12.23 -8.57 -1.87
N LYS A 131 -12.57 -8.32 -0.60
CA LYS A 131 -13.12 -9.33 0.30
C LYS A 131 -14.43 -9.95 -0.22
N SER A 132 -15.26 -9.16 -0.91
CA SER A 132 -16.51 -9.63 -1.53
C SER A 132 -16.30 -10.69 -2.61
N ALA A 133 -15.11 -10.79 -3.20
CA ALA A 133 -14.82 -11.78 -4.24
C ALA A 133 -14.91 -13.23 -3.73
N ILE A 134 -14.51 -13.49 -2.47
CA ILE A 134 -14.58 -14.85 -1.91
C ILE A 134 -16.02 -15.36 -1.93
N GLN A 135 -16.96 -14.57 -1.42
CA GLN A 135 -18.37 -14.95 -1.36
C GLN A 135 -18.94 -15.20 -2.76
N LYS A 136 -18.64 -14.34 -3.72
CA LYS A 136 -19.05 -14.51 -5.12
C LYS A 136 -18.48 -15.80 -5.75
N PHE A 137 -17.23 -16.16 -5.41
CA PHE A 137 -16.66 -17.43 -5.85
C PHE A 137 -17.35 -18.64 -5.21
N VAL A 138 -17.73 -18.57 -3.94
CA VAL A 138 -18.49 -19.63 -3.26
C VAL A 138 -19.85 -19.83 -3.93
N GLU A 139 -20.56 -18.73 -4.20
CA GLU A 139 -21.84 -18.75 -4.91
C GLU A 139 -21.70 -19.34 -6.31
N LEU A 140 -20.70 -18.90 -7.09
CA LEU A 140 -20.45 -19.41 -8.43
C LEU A 140 -20.11 -20.91 -8.43
N CYS A 141 -19.29 -21.37 -7.49
CA CYS A 141 -19.00 -22.81 -7.33
C CYS A 141 -20.25 -23.61 -6.97
N SER A 142 -21.08 -23.09 -6.08
CA SER A 142 -22.33 -23.77 -5.66
C SER A 142 -23.33 -23.84 -6.79
N GLU A 143 -23.49 -22.76 -7.59
CA GLU A 143 -24.38 -22.71 -8.75
C GLU A 143 -23.99 -23.73 -9.84
N HIS A 144 -22.70 -24.00 -10.00
CA HIS A 144 -22.18 -24.91 -11.02
C HIS A 144 -21.54 -26.18 -10.45
N TRP A 145 -21.99 -26.62 -9.26
CA TRP A 145 -21.37 -27.71 -8.50
C TRP A 145 -21.26 -29.03 -9.28
N ASP A 146 -22.35 -29.49 -9.89
CA ASP A 146 -22.40 -30.77 -10.61
C ASP A 146 -21.45 -30.77 -11.82
N LEU A 147 -21.28 -29.65 -12.47
CA LEU A 147 -20.33 -29.50 -13.58
C LEU A 147 -18.87 -29.58 -13.11
N LEU A 148 -18.59 -28.98 -11.95
CA LEU A 148 -17.22 -28.88 -11.41
C LEU A 148 -16.78 -30.17 -10.69
N THR A 149 -17.72 -31.06 -10.30
CA THR A 149 -17.46 -32.34 -9.62
C THR A 149 -17.73 -33.57 -10.47
N GLY A 150 -18.34 -33.43 -11.66
CA GLY A 150 -18.67 -34.51 -12.57
C GLY A 150 -17.46 -35.26 -13.15
N GLU A 151 -17.70 -36.43 -13.79
CA GLU A 151 -16.65 -37.31 -14.34
C GLU A 151 -15.69 -36.61 -15.34
N ALA A 152 -16.15 -35.58 -16.05
CA ALA A 152 -15.30 -34.78 -16.93
C ALA A 152 -14.19 -34.01 -16.18
N ALA A 153 -14.31 -33.88 -14.88
CA ALA A 153 -13.34 -33.21 -14.01
C ALA A 153 -12.25 -34.14 -13.47
N SER A 154 -12.44 -35.47 -13.56
CA SER A 154 -11.60 -36.51 -12.91
C SER A 154 -10.40 -37.00 -13.75
N ASP A 155 -10.34 -36.69 -15.05
CA ASP A 155 -9.30 -37.24 -15.94
C ASP A 155 -8.10 -36.27 -16.07
N GLN A 156 -7.27 -36.17 -15.02
CA GLN A 156 -6.00 -35.46 -15.07
C GLN A 156 -4.85 -36.19 -14.40
N GLY A 157 -4.35 -37.19 -15.13
CA GLY A 157 -3.00 -37.70 -14.91
C GLY A 157 -1.97 -36.58 -15.15
N GLU A 158 -1.14 -36.31 -14.16
CA GLU A 158 0.04 -35.42 -14.24
C GLU A 158 1.00 -35.92 -15.33
N LYS A 159 0.91 -35.35 -16.53
CA LYS A 159 2.00 -35.42 -17.52
C LYS A 159 2.58 -34.03 -17.65
N GLU A 160 3.91 -33.96 -17.62
CA GLU A 160 4.73 -32.79 -17.85
C GLU A 160 4.43 -32.20 -19.24
N VAL A 161 3.46 -31.25 -19.31
CA VAL A 161 3.01 -30.61 -20.54
C VAL A 161 3.43 -29.15 -20.51
N ASP A 162 3.96 -28.64 -21.62
CA ASP A 162 4.35 -27.27 -21.85
C ASP A 162 3.28 -26.27 -21.36
N ARG A 163 3.70 -25.20 -20.68
CA ARG A 163 2.84 -24.18 -20.02
C ARG A 163 1.74 -23.62 -20.93
N LYS A 164 2.04 -23.42 -22.25
CA LYS A 164 1.05 -22.96 -23.24
C LYS A 164 -0.02 -24.00 -23.57
N LYS A 165 0.35 -25.30 -23.58
CA LYS A 165 -0.60 -26.39 -23.80
C LYS A 165 -1.48 -26.60 -22.57
N ARG A 166 -0.93 -26.49 -21.33
CA ARG A 166 -1.71 -26.55 -20.08
C ARG A 166 -2.79 -25.45 -20.04
N LYS A 167 -2.46 -24.21 -20.44
CA LYS A 167 -3.41 -23.09 -20.46
C LYS A 167 -4.56 -23.35 -21.45
N LYS A 168 -4.31 -23.94 -22.62
CA LYS A 168 -5.36 -24.28 -23.59
C LYS A 168 -6.26 -25.43 -23.12
N ILE A 169 -5.69 -26.47 -22.54
CA ILE A 169 -6.44 -27.64 -22.03
C ILE A 169 -7.33 -27.19 -20.86
N SER A 170 -6.81 -26.43 -19.90
CA SER A 170 -7.60 -25.97 -18.76
C SER A 170 -8.73 -25.00 -19.14
N GLN A 171 -8.55 -24.19 -20.20
CA GLN A 171 -9.59 -23.31 -20.71
C GLN A 171 -10.77 -24.04 -21.39
N SER A 172 -10.57 -25.29 -21.85
CA SER A 172 -11.65 -26.12 -22.41
C SER A 172 -12.48 -26.83 -21.34
N MET A 173 -12.06 -26.80 -20.06
CA MET A 173 -12.69 -27.55 -18.96
C MET A 173 -13.96 -26.90 -18.43
N ILE A 174 -14.12 -25.61 -18.59
CA ILE A 174 -15.31 -24.87 -18.15
C ILE A 174 -15.90 -24.07 -19.31
N PRO A 175 -17.25 -23.94 -19.36
CA PRO A 175 -17.93 -23.09 -20.34
C PRO A 175 -17.41 -21.64 -20.31
N LYS A 176 -17.48 -20.99 -21.47
CA LYS A 176 -17.05 -19.59 -21.61
C LYS A 176 -17.79 -18.67 -20.63
N GLU A 177 -19.08 -18.88 -20.44
CA GLU A 177 -19.93 -18.10 -19.55
C GLU A 177 -19.45 -18.14 -18.09
N ILE A 178 -19.05 -19.32 -17.58
CA ILE A 178 -18.49 -19.45 -16.22
C ILE A 178 -17.14 -18.75 -16.13
N ARG A 179 -16.31 -18.88 -17.17
CA ARG A 179 -15.01 -18.19 -17.22
C ARG A 179 -15.17 -16.68 -17.20
N ASP A 180 -16.13 -16.15 -17.96
CA ASP A 180 -16.42 -14.72 -18.00
C ASP A 180 -16.94 -14.24 -16.62
N LYS A 181 -17.77 -15.02 -15.92
CA LYS A 181 -18.19 -14.74 -14.52
C LYS A 181 -16.99 -14.74 -13.55
N VAL A 182 -16.04 -15.67 -13.67
CA VAL A 182 -14.81 -15.65 -12.84
C VAL A 182 -14.03 -14.38 -13.07
N ILE A 183 -13.89 -13.97 -14.32
CA ILE A 183 -13.19 -12.74 -14.69
C ILE A 183 -13.91 -11.51 -14.11
N GLU A 184 -15.24 -11.48 -14.21
CA GLU A 184 -16.06 -10.41 -13.63
C GLU A 184 -15.89 -10.32 -12.10
N ILE A 185 -15.84 -11.47 -11.40
CA ILE A 185 -15.57 -11.50 -9.96
C ILE A 185 -14.19 -10.94 -9.64
N LEU A 186 -13.18 -11.26 -10.46
CA LEU A 186 -11.83 -10.72 -10.29
C LEU A 186 -11.78 -9.21 -10.51
N ASP A 187 -12.54 -8.68 -11.47
CA ASP A 187 -12.54 -7.26 -11.84
C ASP A 187 -13.53 -6.44 -10.99
N GLY A 188 -14.63 -7.04 -10.57
CA GLY A 188 -15.77 -6.38 -9.94
C GLY A 188 -15.59 -6.04 -8.46
N SER A 189 -14.39 -6.14 -7.89
CA SER A 189 -14.18 -5.79 -6.50
C SER A 189 -13.91 -4.29 -6.34
N LYS A 190 -14.94 -3.52 -6.01
CA LYS A 190 -14.83 -2.12 -5.58
C LYS A 190 -14.07 -2.04 -4.25
N ALA A 191 -12.74 -2.14 -4.29
CA ALA A 191 -11.88 -2.08 -3.12
C ALA A 191 -10.97 -0.86 -3.17
N ALA A 192 -11.07 0.01 -2.17
CA ALA A 192 -10.38 1.29 -2.10
C ALA A 192 -8.86 1.18 -2.23
N ASP A 193 -8.25 0.23 -1.51
CA ASP A 193 -6.80 0.04 -1.56
C ASP A 193 -6.32 -0.63 -2.86
N LEU A 194 -7.17 -1.41 -3.53
CA LEU A 194 -6.89 -1.95 -4.84
C LEU A 194 -6.96 -0.85 -5.91
N ALA A 195 -7.97 0.00 -5.86
CA ALA A 195 -8.14 1.13 -6.77
C ALA A 195 -6.98 2.13 -6.66
N LEU A 196 -6.50 2.41 -5.43
CA LEU A 196 -5.37 3.31 -5.18
C LEU A 196 -4.03 2.73 -5.65
N PHE A 197 -3.76 1.45 -5.36
CA PHE A 197 -2.40 0.90 -5.49
C PHE A 197 -2.23 -0.03 -6.68
N GLY A 198 -3.30 -0.29 -7.40
CA GLY A 198 -3.28 -1.11 -8.61
C GLY A 198 -3.09 -2.60 -8.34
N ARG A 199 -3.26 -3.38 -9.41
CA ARG A 199 -3.07 -4.82 -9.41
C ARG A 199 -2.44 -5.27 -10.71
N MET A 200 -1.43 -6.12 -10.62
CA MET A 200 -0.88 -6.86 -11.74
C MET A 200 -1.21 -8.34 -11.60
N LEU A 201 -1.85 -8.92 -12.60
CA LEU A 201 -2.12 -10.35 -12.73
C LEU A 201 -1.23 -10.92 -13.83
N ALA A 202 -0.20 -11.67 -13.45
CA ALA A 202 0.76 -12.23 -14.42
C ALA A 202 0.12 -13.24 -15.38
N ASP A 203 -0.94 -13.95 -14.93
CA ASP A 203 -1.66 -14.93 -15.74
C ASP A 203 -2.73 -14.30 -16.65
N LEU A 204 -3.23 -13.12 -16.30
CA LEU A 204 -4.29 -12.38 -16.98
C LEU A 204 -3.89 -10.90 -17.17
N PRO A 205 -2.93 -10.58 -18.03
CA PRO A 205 -2.41 -9.22 -18.19
C PRO A 205 -3.48 -8.19 -18.60
N ASP A 206 -4.48 -8.61 -19.37
CA ASP A 206 -5.61 -7.76 -19.81
C ASP A 206 -6.54 -7.35 -18.64
N ARG A 207 -6.30 -7.86 -17.44
CA ARG A 207 -7.06 -7.60 -16.20
C ARG A 207 -6.22 -6.90 -15.15
N ASN A 208 -5.15 -6.24 -15.56
CA ASN A 208 -4.40 -5.35 -14.71
C ASN A 208 -5.25 -4.11 -14.38
N ILE A 209 -5.03 -3.56 -13.19
CA ILE A 209 -5.64 -2.31 -12.76
C ILE A 209 -4.51 -1.33 -12.51
N ASP A 210 -4.51 -0.23 -13.26
CA ASP A 210 -3.54 0.84 -13.08
C ASP A 210 -3.80 1.57 -11.76
N ALA A 211 -2.73 1.88 -11.04
CA ALA A 211 -2.83 2.53 -9.75
C ALA A 211 -3.27 3.98 -9.91
N ALA A 212 -4.33 4.37 -9.19
CA ALA A 212 -4.76 5.77 -9.12
C ALA A 212 -3.87 6.63 -8.21
N SER A 213 -2.90 6.04 -7.49
CA SER A 213 -1.99 6.79 -6.63
C SER A 213 -0.53 6.48 -6.91
N GLN A 214 0.29 7.50 -6.79
CA GLN A 214 1.74 7.38 -6.76
C GLN A 214 2.23 7.71 -5.35
N VAL A 215 3.06 6.85 -4.79
CA VAL A 215 3.71 7.07 -3.49
C VAL A 215 5.20 6.97 -3.72
N ALA A 216 5.92 8.06 -3.56
CA ALA A 216 7.36 8.10 -3.77
C ALA A 216 8.10 7.33 -2.66
N HIS A 217 9.33 6.89 -2.94
CA HIS A 217 10.26 6.54 -1.89
C HIS A 217 10.52 7.77 -1.03
N ALA A 218 10.32 7.68 0.29
CA ALA A 218 10.75 8.75 1.17
C ALA A 218 12.28 8.75 1.26
N ILE A 219 12.86 9.93 1.17
CA ILE A 219 14.31 10.13 1.27
C ILE A 219 14.63 11.12 2.39
N SER A 220 15.75 10.95 3.07
CA SER A 220 16.17 11.94 4.06
C SER A 220 16.54 13.27 3.39
N THR A 221 16.13 14.38 3.99
CA THR A 221 16.45 15.73 3.52
C THR A 221 17.94 16.06 3.66
N HIS A 222 18.66 15.30 4.49
CA HIS A 222 20.07 15.50 4.86
C HIS A 222 20.89 14.23 4.57
N LYS A 223 22.21 14.36 4.59
CA LYS A 223 23.14 13.22 4.58
C LYS A 223 22.94 12.38 5.85
N VAL A 224 22.75 11.08 5.70
CA VAL A 224 22.59 10.15 6.84
C VAL A 224 23.89 9.47 7.19
N ALA A 225 24.11 9.26 8.50
CA ALA A 225 25.08 8.33 9.04
C ALA A 225 24.33 7.09 9.56
N MET A 226 24.94 5.91 9.40
CA MET A 226 24.47 4.68 10.02
C MET A 226 25.12 4.55 11.38
N GLU A 227 24.34 4.12 12.36
CA GLU A 227 24.76 3.88 13.73
C GLU A 227 24.53 2.42 14.09
N PHE A 228 25.28 1.92 15.05
CA PHE A 228 25.25 0.53 15.46
C PHE A 228 24.92 0.46 16.95
N ASP A 229 23.95 -0.38 17.28
CA ASP A 229 23.63 -0.75 18.65
C ASP A 229 24.08 -2.18 18.89
N PHE A 230 24.93 -2.36 19.90
CA PHE A 230 25.38 -3.66 20.34
C PHE A 230 24.54 -4.10 21.53
N TYR A 231 23.95 -5.25 21.44
CA TYR A 231 23.10 -5.79 22.51
C TYR A 231 23.58 -7.16 22.98
N THR A 232 23.37 -7.42 24.26
CA THR A 232 23.64 -8.71 24.90
C THR A 232 22.39 -9.18 25.63
N ALA A 233 22.19 -10.49 25.68
CA ALA A 233 21.20 -11.11 26.56
C ALA A 233 21.90 -12.00 27.58
N VAL A 234 21.44 -11.91 28.83
CA VAL A 234 21.94 -12.74 29.94
C VAL A 234 20.95 -13.87 30.16
N ASP A 235 21.45 -15.07 30.43
CA ASP A 235 20.61 -16.20 30.83
C ASP A 235 20.27 -16.08 32.31
N ASP A 236 19.01 -15.88 32.64
CA ASP A 236 18.54 -15.69 34.00
C ASP A 236 18.63 -16.96 34.89
N LEU A 237 18.79 -18.12 34.24
CA LEU A 237 18.88 -19.42 34.90
C LEU A 237 20.32 -19.95 35.02
N GLN A 238 21.29 -19.25 34.43
CA GLN A 238 22.71 -19.63 34.46
C GLN A 238 23.30 -19.44 35.85
N PRO A 239 24.12 -20.38 36.38
CA PRO A 239 24.79 -20.20 37.67
C PRO A 239 25.65 -18.93 37.69
N LYS A 240 25.66 -18.19 38.82
CA LYS A 240 26.42 -16.92 38.96
C LYS A 240 27.94 -17.04 38.73
N GLU A 241 28.46 -18.23 38.68
CA GLU A 241 29.85 -18.53 38.46
C GLU A 241 30.24 -18.57 36.99
N GLU A 242 29.25 -18.69 36.08
CA GLU A 242 29.46 -18.65 34.63
C GLU A 242 29.03 -17.26 34.10
N THR A 243 29.94 -16.30 34.15
CA THR A 243 29.70 -14.95 33.62
C THR A 243 29.97 -14.94 32.12
N GLY A 244 28.89 -14.96 31.34
CA GLY A 244 28.94 -14.82 29.89
C GLY A 244 27.63 -14.31 29.33
N ALA A 245 27.65 -13.55 28.20
CA ALA A 245 26.44 -13.20 27.48
C ALA A 245 25.94 -14.44 26.74
N GLY A 246 24.72 -14.89 27.04
CA GLY A 246 24.08 -16.01 26.35
C GLY A 246 23.82 -15.74 24.87
N MET A 247 23.72 -14.46 24.50
CA MET A 247 23.54 -14.02 23.12
C MET A 247 24.13 -12.61 22.97
N MET A 248 24.81 -12.38 21.85
CA MET A 248 25.34 -11.07 21.44
C MET A 248 24.89 -10.76 20.01
N GLY A 249 24.58 -9.52 19.72
CA GLY A 249 24.22 -9.11 18.35
C GLY A 249 24.41 -7.62 18.14
N THR A 250 24.37 -7.23 16.87
CA THR A 250 24.44 -5.83 16.46
C THR A 250 23.23 -5.47 15.60
N VAL A 251 22.65 -4.32 15.87
CA VAL A 251 21.54 -3.77 15.09
C VAL A 251 21.95 -2.44 14.52
N GLU A 252 21.82 -2.30 13.20
CA GLU A 252 21.98 -1.01 12.54
C GLU A 252 20.71 -0.18 12.63
N PHE A 253 20.88 1.13 12.83
CA PHE A 253 19.77 2.09 12.85
C PHE A 253 20.22 3.45 12.33
N ASN A 254 19.30 4.36 12.12
CA ASN A 254 19.58 5.76 11.82
C ASN A 254 18.51 6.68 12.41
N SER A 255 18.84 7.97 12.50
CA SER A 255 17.85 9.04 12.75
C SER A 255 17.79 9.94 11.54
N ALA A 256 16.61 10.23 11.02
CA ALA A 256 16.49 11.00 9.80
C ALA A 256 15.20 11.81 9.68
N CYS A 257 15.35 13.01 9.14
CA CYS A 257 14.24 13.84 8.68
C CYS A 257 13.94 13.48 7.23
N PHE A 258 12.74 12.96 6.95
CA PHE A 258 12.33 12.50 5.63
C PHE A 258 11.43 13.53 4.94
N TYR A 259 11.64 13.68 3.64
CA TYR A 259 10.63 14.16 2.72
C TYR A 259 9.82 13.00 2.17
N ARG A 260 8.49 13.10 2.30
CA ARG A 260 7.53 12.12 1.79
C ARG A 260 6.60 12.79 0.79
N TYR A 261 6.32 12.11 -0.30
CA TYR A 261 5.43 12.59 -1.36
C TYR A 261 4.50 11.50 -1.84
N ALA A 262 3.26 11.87 -2.06
CA ALA A 262 2.28 11.01 -2.72
C ALA A 262 1.27 11.88 -3.48
N ASN A 263 0.64 11.30 -4.51
CA ASN A 263 -0.49 11.92 -5.19
C ASN A 263 -1.58 10.87 -5.49
N ILE A 264 -2.77 11.38 -5.78
CA ILE A 264 -3.92 10.62 -6.27
C ILE A 264 -4.42 11.29 -7.55
N ASP A 265 -4.60 10.51 -8.60
CA ASP A 265 -5.42 10.86 -9.74
C ASP A 265 -6.87 10.50 -9.42
N THR A 266 -7.73 11.51 -9.29
CA THR A 266 -9.12 11.32 -8.88
C THR A 266 -9.99 10.74 -9.99
N GLU A 267 -9.63 10.95 -11.25
CA GLU A 267 -10.32 10.38 -12.40
C GLU A 267 -10.05 8.89 -12.52
N GLN A 268 -8.77 8.50 -12.48
CA GLN A 268 -8.37 7.10 -12.45
C GLN A 268 -8.93 6.37 -11.22
N LEU A 269 -8.97 7.02 -10.05
CA LEU A 269 -9.56 6.44 -8.84
C LEU A 269 -11.05 6.15 -9.04
N LEU A 270 -11.77 7.09 -9.61
CA LEU A 270 -13.19 6.96 -9.87
C LEU A 270 -13.49 5.84 -10.87
N GLU A 271 -12.73 5.78 -11.97
CA GLU A 271 -12.82 4.70 -12.96
C GLU A 271 -12.58 3.33 -12.30
N ASN A 272 -11.51 3.20 -11.51
CA ASN A 272 -11.17 1.96 -10.80
C ASN A 272 -12.24 1.52 -9.79
N LEU A 273 -13.05 2.47 -9.28
CA LEU A 273 -14.16 2.21 -8.37
C LEU A 273 -15.51 2.07 -9.08
N GLY A 274 -15.51 2.02 -10.41
CA GLY A 274 -16.74 1.85 -11.20
C GLY A 274 -17.72 3.02 -11.04
N ASN A 275 -17.18 4.24 -11.00
CA ASN A 275 -17.89 5.50 -10.83
C ASN A 275 -18.66 5.63 -9.50
N ASP A 276 -18.18 4.99 -8.45
CA ASP A 276 -18.72 5.13 -7.10
C ASP A 276 -18.12 6.37 -6.41
N TRP A 277 -18.83 7.49 -6.51
CA TRP A 277 -18.43 8.81 -6.03
C TRP A 277 -18.24 8.88 -4.53
N ASP A 278 -19.13 8.24 -3.78
CA ASP A 278 -19.07 8.21 -2.32
C ASP A 278 -17.84 7.45 -1.85
N LEU A 279 -17.59 6.27 -2.42
CA LEU A 279 -16.42 5.47 -2.10
C LEU A 279 -15.13 6.17 -2.53
N ALA A 280 -15.11 6.85 -3.69
CA ALA A 280 -13.97 7.62 -4.15
C ALA A 280 -13.64 8.77 -3.20
N ALA A 281 -14.64 9.54 -2.78
CA ALA A 281 -14.47 10.64 -1.82
C ALA A 281 -13.96 10.13 -0.47
N ARG A 282 -14.56 9.06 0.07
CA ARG A 282 -14.10 8.41 1.32
C ARG A 282 -12.67 7.88 1.17
N THR A 283 -12.29 7.38 0.00
CA THR A 283 -10.95 6.87 -0.30
C THR A 283 -9.91 7.98 -0.29
N VAL A 284 -10.18 9.13 -0.91
CA VAL A 284 -9.27 10.29 -0.85
C VAL A 284 -9.09 10.75 0.59
N LYS A 285 -10.20 10.93 1.32
CA LYS A 285 -10.16 11.35 2.73
C LYS A 285 -9.34 10.37 3.58
N ALA A 286 -9.57 9.07 3.43
CA ALA A 286 -8.85 8.03 4.14
C ALA A 286 -7.35 8.02 3.80
N PHE A 287 -7.01 8.25 2.53
CA PHE A 287 -5.61 8.31 2.09
C PHE A 287 -4.85 9.48 2.72
N LEU A 288 -5.47 10.67 2.81
CA LEU A 288 -4.89 11.81 3.50
C LEU A 288 -4.62 11.50 4.98
N HIS A 289 -5.60 10.95 5.68
CA HIS A 289 -5.43 10.53 7.07
C HIS A 289 -4.35 9.46 7.24
N ALA A 290 -4.38 8.41 6.41
CA ALA A 290 -3.39 7.35 6.49
C ALA A 290 -1.99 7.81 6.09
N SER A 291 -1.86 8.76 5.16
CA SER A 291 -0.55 9.34 4.81
C SER A 291 0.11 10.01 6.01
N LYS A 292 -0.69 10.66 6.89
CA LYS A 292 -0.23 11.24 8.15
C LYS A 292 0.04 10.19 9.23
N ASP A 293 -0.87 9.21 9.40
CA ASP A 293 -0.89 8.32 10.57
C ASP A 293 -0.07 7.04 10.36
N ALA A 294 0.07 6.58 9.11
CA ALA A 294 0.72 5.32 8.81
C ALA A 294 2.25 5.42 8.92
N ILE A 295 2.79 4.73 9.90
CA ILE A 295 4.23 4.60 10.14
C ILE A 295 4.63 3.14 9.90
N PRO A 296 5.77 2.87 9.22
CA PRO A 296 6.29 1.51 9.08
C PRO A 296 6.53 0.82 10.42
N THR A 297 6.25 -0.49 10.47
CA THR A 297 6.32 -1.28 11.71
C THR A 297 7.71 -1.84 12.01
N GLY A 298 8.73 -1.51 11.20
CA GLY A 298 10.08 -2.03 11.36
C GLY A 298 10.67 -1.66 12.71
N LYS A 299 11.07 -2.66 13.51
CA LYS A 299 11.72 -2.52 14.82
C LYS A 299 11.01 -1.58 15.81
N GLN A 300 9.71 -1.34 15.66
CA GLN A 300 8.96 -0.41 16.52
C GLN A 300 8.98 -0.80 18.02
N ASN A 301 8.99 -2.10 18.33
CA ASN A 301 9.06 -2.55 19.71
C ASN A 301 10.36 -2.13 20.42
N SER A 302 11.45 -1.95 19.67
CA SER A 302 12.74 -1.52 20.24
C SER A 302 12.95 -0.01 20.16
N PHE A 303 12.44 0.65 19.11
CA PHE A 303 12.72 2.07 18.88
C PHE A 303 11.53 3.00 19.14
N ALA A 304 10.29 2.51 19.10
CA ALA A 304 9.06 3.31 19.30
C ALA A 304 9.04 4.63 18.52
N ALA A 305 9.57 4.61 17.28
CA ALA A 305 9.69 5.78 16.43
C ALA A 305 8.32 6.14 15.80
N LEU A 306 7.40 6.61 16.64
CA LEU A 306 6.02 6.97 16.30
C LEU A 306 5.86 8.48 16.13
N ASN A 307 6.84 9.14 15.53
CA ASN A 307 6.88 10.57 15.35
C ASN A 307 5.92 11.01 14.24
N PRO A 308 4.98 11.95 14.48
CA PRO A 308 4.10 12.48 13.43
C PRO A 308 4.85 13.40 12.46
N PRO A 309 4.30 13.67 11.25
CA PRO A 309 4.83 14.70 10.37
C PRO A 309 4.84 16.07 11.06
N ALA A 310 5.96 16.78 10.94
CA ALA A 310 6.09 18.16 11.44
C ALA A 310 5.48 19.19 10.50
N PHE A 311 5.43 18.88 9.19
CA PHE A 311 4.86 19.71 8.15
C PHE A 311 4.14 18.87 7.12
N ILE A 312 2.97 19.33 6.70
CA ILE A 312 2.14 18.73 5.66
C ILE A 312 1.70 19.83 4.72
N LEU A 313 1.94 19.67 3.43
CA LEU A 313 1.43 20.53 2.37
C LEU A 313 0.51 19.69 1.49
N ALA A 314 -0.71 20.17 1.26
CA ALA A 314 -1.65 19.58 0.32
C ALA A 314 -1.88 20.52 -0.86
N VAL A 315 -1.86 19.97 -2.08
CA VAL A 315 -2.13 20.68 -3.33
C VAL A 315 -3.23 19.95 -4.08
N VAL A 316 -4.27 20.66 -4.47
CA VAL A 316 -5.27 20.17 -5.42
C VAL A 316 -5.02 20.85 -6.76
N ARG A 317 -4.79 20.03 -7.78
CA ARG A 317 -4.44 20.49 -9.11
C ARG A 317 -5.49 20.02 -10.11
N ASN A 318 -6.06 20.96 -10.86
CA ASN A 318 -7.05 20.68 -11.90
C ASN A 318 -6.43 20.57 -13.30
N GLU A 319 -5.25 21.14 -13.51
CA GLU A 319 -4.52 21.11 -14.77
C GLU A 319 -3.05 20.78 -14.55
N GLY A 320 -2.40 20.26 -15.60
CA GLY A 320 -0.98 19.89 -15.58
C GLY A 320 -0.73 18.54 -14.89
N PHE A 321 0.53 18.31 -14.52
CA PHE A 321 0.99 17.09 -13.87
C PHE A 321 1.30 17.31 -12.40
N PRO A 322 1.18 16.27 -11.55
CA PRO A 322 1.58 16.34 -10.15
C PRO A 322 3.10 16.52 -10.04
N VAL A 323 3.53 17.33 -9.07
CA VAL A 323 4.91 17.79 -8.95
C VAL A 323 5.58 17.24 -7.70
N ASN A 324 6.61 16.43 -7.87
CA ASN A 324 7.43 15.95 -6.75
C ASN A 324 8.55 16.96 -6.43
N LEU A 325 8.52 17.55 -5.24
CA LEU A 325 9.48 18.55 -4.80
C LEU A 325 10.78 17.97 -4.18
N ALA A 326 11.11 16.70 -4.46
CA ALA A 326 12.31 16.06 -3.91
C ALA A 326 13.61 16.80 -4.24
N ASN A 327 13.65 17.53 -5.38
CA ASN A 327 14.81 18.31 -5.80
C ASN A 327 15.11 19.49 -4.87
N ALA A 328 14.17 19.91 -4.01
CA ALA A 328 14.48 20.83 -2.90
C ALA A 328 15.61 20.32 -1.99
N PHE A 329 15.83 19.00 -2.01
CA PHE A 329 16.78 18.29 -1.16
C PHE A 329 17.95 17.66 -1.95
N GLU A 330 18.11 17.97 -3.24
CA GLU A 330 19.28 17.51 -4.00
C GLU A 330 20.57 17.93 -3.29
N ARG A 331 20.67 19.22 -2.90
CA ARG A 331 21.66 19.65 -1.93
C ARG A 331 21.19 19.25 -0.52
N PRO A 332 21.97 18.43 0.22
CA PRO A 332 21.59 18.00 1.56
C PRO A 332 21.43 19.18 2.51
N VAL A 333 20.35 19.16 3.29
CA VAL A 333 20.10 20.14 4.35
C VAL A 333 21.18 19.97 5.42
N ALA A 334 21.76 21.08 5.84
CA ALA A 334 22.69 21.13 6.95
C ALA A 334 21.94 21.23 8.29
N VAL A 335 22.47 20.59 9.33
CA VAL A 335 21.93 20.71 10.68
C VAL A 335 22.14 22.13 11.19
N GLY A 336 21.04 22.82 11.48
CA GLY A 336 21.12 24.13 12.14
C GLY A 336 21.47 23.95 13.63
N ARG A 337 22.41 24.76 14.15
CA ARG A 337 22.87 24.65 15.54
C ARG A 337 21.75 24.79 16.58
N GLN A 338 20.70 25.57 16.27
CA GLN A 338 19.55 25.83 17.16
C GLN A 338 18.22 25.28 16.62
N THR A 339 18.13 24.95 15.32
CA THR A 339 16.86 24.60 14.65
C THR A 339 16.76 23.12 14.26
N GLY A 340 17.80 22.34 14.47
CA GLY A 340 17.83 20.93 14.05
C GLY A 340 17.68 20.74 12.54
N LEU A 341 16.90 19.78 12.10
CA LEU A 341 16.70 19.41 10.69
C LEU A 341 15.33 19.81 10.13
N VAL A 342 14.31 19.92 10.99
CA VAL A 342 12.92 20.13 10.55
C VAL A 342 12.74 21.52 9.92
N ALA A 343 13.06 22.58 10.64
CA ALA A 343 12.89 23.94 10.14
C ALA A 343 13.71 24.23 8.87
N PRO A 344 15.02 23.86 8.78
CA PRO A 344 15.75 24.02 7.53
C PRO A 344 15.21 23.16 6.36
N SER A 345 14.59 22.02 6.65
CA SER A 345 13.94 21.20 5.60
C SER A 345 12.67 21.87 5.07
N ILE A 346 11.86 22.45 5.94
CA ILE A 346 10.66 23.20 5.55
C ILE A 346 11.08 24.44 4.73
N GLU A 347 12.13 25.16 5.15
CA GLU A 347 12.65 26.33 4.44
C GLU A 347 13.17 25.96 3.03
N ALA A 348 13.89 24.85 2.90
CA ALA A 348 14.36 24.36 1.61
C ALA A 348 13.21 24.02 0.67
N LEU A 349 12.15 23.40 1.19
CA LEU A 349 10.93 23.07 0.44
C LEU A 349 10.22 24.36 -0.02
N ASP A 350 10.00 25.32 0.88
CA ASP A 350 9.32 26.58 0.62
C ASP A 350 10.06 27.43 -0.43
N ARG A 351 11.38 27.53 -0.31
CA ARG A 351 12.21 28.22 -1.31
C ARG A 351 12.13 27.54 -2.67
N HIS A 352 12.23 26.20 -2.73
CA HIS A 352 12.14 25.48 -3.99
C HIS A 352 10.74 25.61 -4.62
N TRP A 353 9.70 25.66 -3.81
CA TRP A 353 8.34 25.95 -4.26
C TRP A 353 8.27 27.31 -4.94
N ALA A 354 8.80 28.38 -4.31
CA ALA A 354 8.82 29.72 -4.90
C ALA A 354 9.59 29.77 -6.22
N GLU A 355 10.76 29.10 -6.30
CA GLU A 355 11.55 29.01 -7.53
C GLU A 355 10.79 28.27 -8.63
N TYR A 356 10.13 27.15 -8.28
CA TYR A 356 9.28 26.42 -9.19
C TYR A 356 8.14 27.29 -9.75
N GLN A 357 7.44 28.00 -8.90
CA GLN A 357 6.33 28.89 -9.30
C GLN A 357 6.77 30.01 -10.23
N LYS A 358 7.95 30.60 -10.02
CA LYS A 358 8.52 31.62 -10.92
C LYS A 358 8.76 31.10 -12.34
N VAL A 359 9.09 29.81 -12.50
CA VAL A 359 9.41 29.20 -13.80
C VAL A 359 8.16 28.65 -14.49
N TYR A 360 7.28 27.97 -13.76
CA TYR A 360 6.18 27.20 -14.34
C TYR A 360 4.80 27.79 -14.05
N GLY A 361 4.71 28.80 -13.15
CA GLY A 361 3.44 29.43 -12.75
C GLY A 361 2.60 28.55 -11.82
N ASP A 362 1.41 29.03 -11.50
CA ASP A 362 0.46 28.41 -10.57
C ASP A 362 -0.93 28.12 -11.18
N SER A 363 -1.09 28.32 -12.49
CA SER A 363 -2.37 28.26 -13.19
C SER A 363 -3.16 26.95 -12.99
N GLY A 364 -2.46 25.84 -12.73
CA GLY A 364 -3.09 24.54 -12.49
C GLY A 364 -3.47 24.29 -11.04
N ILE A 365 -3.17 25.19 -10.11
CA ILE A 365 -3.45 24.99 -8.68
C ILE A 365 -4.85 25.50 -8.34
N LYS A 366 -5.73 24.61 -7.92
CA LYS A 366 -7.08 24.93 -7.47
C LYS A 366 -7.12 25.26 -5.97
N PHE A 367 -6.33 24.53 -5.19
CA PHE A 367 -6.25 24.69 -3.74
C PHE A 367 -4.86 24.34 -3.23
N LEU A 368 -4.39 25.10 -2.23
CA LEU A 368 -3.09 24.93 -1.59
C LEU A 368 -3.19 25.26 -0.11
N ALA A 369 -2.84 24.28 0.74
CA ALA A 369 -2.82 24.49 2.18
C ALA A 369 -1.69 23.77 2.86
N ALA A 370 -1.20 24.34 3.96
CA ALA A 370 -0.23 23.70 4.84
C ALA A 370 -0.74 23.58 6.28
N SER A 371 -0.31 22.49 6.93
CA SER A 371 -0.45 22.27 8.37
C SER A 371 0.91 21.94 8.96
N ARG A 372 1.27 22.53 10.10
CA ARG A 372 2.58 22.30 10.73
C ARG A 372 2.55 22.39 12.24
N ILE A 373 3.57 21.80 12.85
CA ILE A 373 3.87 21.94 14.27
C ILE A 373 4.83 23.13 14.45
N GLY A 374 4.45 24.11 15.25
CA GLY A 374 5.23 25.33 15.44
C GLY A 374 5.00 26.37 14.33
N SER A 375 5.67 27.51 14.45
CA SER A 375 5.53 28.67 13.53
C SER A 375 6.75 28.93 12.66
N GLU A 376 7.86 28.27 12.93
CA GLU A 376 9.11 28.43 12.20
C GLU A 376 9.36 27.30 11.19
N PRO A 377 9.98 27.58 10.02
CA PRO A 377 10.33 28.90 9.48
C PRO A 377 9.11 29.62 8.89
N GLU A 378 9.25 30.91 8.57
CA GLU A 378 8.23 31.61 7.79
C GLU A 378 8.10 31.00 6.38
N LEU A 379 6.85 30.73 5.95
CA LEU A 379 6.54 30.13 4.65
C LEU A 379 6.38 31.21 3.57
N LYS A 380 7.47 31.91 3.21
CA LYS A 380 7.43 33.05 2.28
C LYS A 380 6.98 32.65 0.88
N GLY A 381 7.56 31.58 0.36
CA GLY A 381 7.26 31.11 -0.99
C GLY A 381 5.83 30.58 -1.15
N LEU A 382 5.35 29.83 -0.19
CA LEU A 382 3.97 29.35 -0.19
C LEU A 382 2.96 30.49 -0.03
N ARG A 383 3.25 31.49 0.82
CA ARG A 383 2.37 32.65 1.06
C ARG A 383 2.25 33.58 -0.15
N GLU A 384 3.23 33.60 -1.04
CA GLU A 384 3.17 34.33 -2.31
C GLU A 384 2.21 33.64 -3.31
N THR A 385 1.90 32.36 -3.13
CA THR A 385 0.96 31.65 -4.01
C THR A 385 -0.48 32.05 -3.67
N LYS A 386 -1.23 32.44 -4.70
CA LYS A 386 -2.61 32.87 -4.54
C LYS A 386 -3.48 31.77 -3.91
N GLY A 387 -4.22 32.10 -2.87
CA GLY A 387 -5.13 31.18 -2.21
C GLY A 387 -4.48 30.21 -1.23
N PHE A 388 -3.20 30.39 -0.90
CA PHE A 388 -2.54 29.60 0.14
C PHE A 388 -3.19 29.81 1.51
N VAL A 389 -3.43 28.70 2.22
CA VAL A 389 -4.00 28.67 3.56
C VAL A 389 -3.10 27.90 4.51
N GLU A 390 -2.81 28.46 5.68
CA GLU A 390 -2.20 27.74 6.78
C GLU A 390 -3.27 27.42 7.81
N CYS A 391 -3.50 26.12 8.09
CA CYS A 391 -4.61 25.65 8.93
C CYS A 391 -4.28 24.35 9.68
N SER A 392 -5.17 23.93 10.56
CA SER A 392 -5.06 22.62 11.21
C SER A 392 -5.21 21.48 10.23
N PHE A 393 -4.67 20.30 10.55
CA PHE A 393 -4.81 19.12 9.66
C PHE A 393 -6.27 18.70 9.39
N PRO A 394 -7.21 18.72 10.38
CA PRO A 394 -8.62 18.48 10.10
C PRO A 394 -9.24 19.48 9.11
N GLU A 395 -8.90 20.76 9.23
CA GLU A 395 -9.34 21.81 8.30
C GLU A 395 -8.71 21.64 6.92
N LEU A 396 -7.41 21.30 6.85
CA LEU A 396 -6.74 20.97 5.59
C LEU A 396 -7.47 19.85 4.86
N VAL A 397 -7.79 18.76 5.54
CA VAL A 397 -8.53 17.63 4.94
C VAL A 397 -9.92 18.08 4.47
N LYS A 398 -10.66 18.83 5.29
CA LYS A 398 -11.97 19.38 4.93
C LYS A 398 -11.89 20.21 3.65
N ASN A 399 -10.98 21.16 3.60
CA ASN A 399 -10.81 22.07 2.47
C ASN A 399 -10.35 21.34 1.20
N VAL A 400 -9.46 20.34 1.32
CA VAL A 400 -9.09 19.48 0.19
C VAL A 400 -10.32 18.74 -0.34
N MET A 401 -11.16 18.17 0.53
CA MET A 401 -12.38 17.46 0.10
C MET A 401 -13.41 18.39 -0.56
N GLU A 402 -13.49 19.66 -0.13
CA GLU A 402 -14.33 20.67 -0.78
C GLU A 402 -13.76 21.09 -2.15
N ALA A 403 -12.43 21.13 -2.29
CA ALA A 403 -11.76 21.48 -3.54
C ALA A 403 -11.78 20.34 -4.57
N VAL A 404 -11.83 19.07 -4.12
CA VAL A 404 -11.97 17.91 -4.99
C VAL A 404 -13.42 17.80 -5.45
N GLU A 405 -13.72 18.39 -6.60
CA GLU A 405 -15.01 18.20 -7.25
C GLU A 405 -15.06 16.83 -7.90
N PHE A 406 -15.70 15.87 -7.24
CA PHE A 406 -16.21 14.73 -7.97
C PHE A 406 -17.48 15.21 -8.72
N PRO A 407 -17.64 14.95 -10.04
CA PRO A 407 -18.88 15.26 -10.72
C PRO A 407 -20.02 14.59 -9.95
N LYS A 408 -20.99 15.36 -9.48
CA LYS A 408 -22.20 14.82 -8.85
C LYS A 408 -22.90 14.01 -9.93
N GLY A 409 -23.10 12.71 -9.68
CA GLY A 409 -23.76 11.83 -10.65
C GLY A 409 -25.03 12.47 -11.19
N VAL A 410 -25.16 12.40 -12.51
CA VAL A 410 -26.38 12.75 -13.25
C VAL A 410 -27.44 11.70 -12.97
#